data_32985fc14402ce8e9c2f7dd03ba55b4b
#
_entry.id   32985fc14402ce8e9c2f7dd03ba55b4b
#
_cell.length_a   1.000
_cell.length_b   1.000
_cell.length_c   1.000
_cell.angle_alpha   90.00
_cell.angle_beta   90.00
_cell.angle_gamma   90.00
#
_symmetry.space_group_name_H-M   'P 1'
#
loop_
_entity.id
_entity.type
_entity.pdbx_description
1 polymer ?
#
loop_
_entity_poly.entity_id
_entity_poly.type
_entity_poly.pdbx_seq_one_letter_code
_entity_poly.pdbx_strand_id
1 'polypeptide(L)'
;VSSSSLSLIASLRGALEAARGVQTQDDLAGALDRIAEVIAVTLGYGTVAVNLHRPEWDDFEAITVHGSAAARAVVLGQASTWEQWAPYIAAHFERRGAHHVPAGSLTDSADGMAFYTPAAPPSSAPDQWDPDDLLLAVMRRANGDVLGILSVDEPGDGRRPGDEDLDQLVALAQIAALAVEQAQDARRDVTHRAALERLLSVSSRIADQRSRGGVLDAVCAGIRDALGFQRVAVLLADEGRPLRPAATAGWALHDPVFGHVALTLEQLSPMLQPAHDRHGCYLLEREDAEALLRLHTTIYRSQSNGRGPYAWDRHWLVVPLLGADGRPRGVIWVDDPWDRLLPSRERLQALRLFADQAAAALDAARDFEATTHRADHDPLTGLANRAMLAERLRHALQRVKRADTSVAVLFIDLDNFKHANDTLGHTAGDELLRVTAARIDDDLRPGDTVARFGGDEFVAICEDVSGADEAMDVAERLRTLLAEPIPLATGVAHVTASIGVALPDRPDRSAEALLQAADRAMYEAKAAGRDAARLATPGAGWP
;
A
#
# COMPACT_ATOMS: atom_id res chain seq x y z
N VAL A 1 14.51 -8.45 63.58
CA VAL A 1 13.80 -7.89 62.44
C VAL A 1 12.45 -7.39 62.96
N SER A 2 12.20 -6.09 62.91
CA SER A 2 10.92 -5.51 63.43
C SER A 2 9.74 -5.98 62.57
N SER A 3 8.54 -5.99 63.15
CA SER A 3 7.28 -6.32 62.44
C SER A 3 7.13 -5.45 61.19
N SER A 4 7.54 -4.16 61.25
CA SER A 4 7.56 -3.22 60.09
C SER A 4 8.45 -3.68 58.93
N SER A 5 9.66 -4.21 59.25
CA SER A 5 10.59 -4.69 58.17
C SER A 5 10.05 -5.91 57.42
N LEU A 6 9.31 -6.79 58.12
CA LEU A 6 8.70 -7.98 57.51
C LEU A 6 7.50 -7.58 56.63
N SER A 7 6.71 -6.58 57.04
CA SER A 7 5.61 -6.03 56.30
C SER A 7 6.09 -5.36 54.99
N LEU A 8 7.14 -4.55 55.10
CA LEU A 8 7.75 -3.88 53.92
C LEU A 8 8.26 -4.88 52.87
N ILE A 9 8.98 -5.95 53.34
CA ILE A 9 9.50 -6.99 52.41
C ILE A 9 8.33 -7.71 51.70
N ALA A 10 7.25 -7.98 52.41
CA ALA A 10 6.07 -8.61 51.83
C ALA A 10 5.39 -7.68 50.80
N SER A 11 5.30 -6.38 51.08
CA SER A 11 4.74 -5.36 50.17
C SER A 11 5.60 -5.19 48.91
N LEU A 12 6.89 -5.07 49.05
CA LEU A 12 7.85 -4.99 47.93
C LEU A 12 7.79 -6.24 47.05
N ARG A 13 7.67 -7.43 47.67
CA ARG A 13 7.52 -8.68 46.92
C ARG A 13 6.22 -8.71 46.12
N GLY A 14 5.10 -8.33 46.74
CA GLY A 14 3.81 -8.25 46.05
C GLY A 14 3.81 -7.24 44.88
N ALA A 15 4.44 -6.10 45.08
CA ALA A 15 4.60 -5.10 43.99
C ALA A 15 5.49 -5.64 42.85
N LEU A 16 6.58 -6.33 43.18
CA LEU A 16 7.47 -6.93 42.19
C LEU A 16 6.81 -8.07 41.42
N GLU A 17 6.02 -8.91 42.10
CA GLU A 17 5.24 -9.97 41.44
C GLU A 17 4.17 -9.38 40.51
N ALA A 18 3.50 -8.31 40.93
CA ALA A 18 2.54 -7.57 40.07
C ALA A 18 3.24 -6.98 38.85
N ALA A 19 4.43 -6.39 39.01
CA ALA A 19 5.19 -5.84 37.89
C ALA A 19 5.64 -6.92 36.89
N ARG A 20 6.09 -8.06 37.36
CA ARG A 20 6.57 -9.19 36.54
C ARG A 20 5.44 -9.90 35.77
N GLY A 21 4.21 -9.80 36.22
CA GLY A 21 3.03 -10.40 35.57
C GLY A 21 2.43 -9.59 34.41
N VAL A 22 2.97 -8.42 34.12
CA VAL A 22 2.42 -7.51 33.11
C VAL A 22 2.75 -8.03 31.69
N GLN A 23 1.71 -8.32 30.90
CA GLN A 23 1.81 -8.75 29.51
C GLN A 23 0.97 -7.87 28.57
N THR A 24 -0.01 -7.13 29.07
CA THR A 24 -0.93 -6.28 28.32
C THR A 24 -1.01 -4.88 28.93
N GLN A 25 -1.67 -3.96 28.26
CA GLN A 25 -1.91 -2.61 28.76
C GLN A 25 -2.90 -2.60 29.94
N ASP A 26 -3.88 -3.51 29.90
CA ASP A 26 -4.83 -3.66 31.02
C ASP A 26 -4.13 -4.25 32.25
N ASP A 27 -3.19 -5.17 32.06
CA ASP A 27 -2.35 -5.68 33.14
C ASP A 27 -1.47 -4.58 33.74
N LEU A 28 -0.97 -3.64 32.91
CA LEU A 28 -0.16 -2.51 33.36
C LEU A 28 -0.97 -1.60 34.29
N ALA A 29 -2.18 -1.17 33.88
CA ALA A 29 -3.03 -0.34 34.69
C ALA A 29 -3.30 -0.99 36.06
N GLY A 30 -3.69 -2.28 36.06
CA GLY A 30 -3.92 -3.03 37.28
C GLY A 30 -2.66 -3.23 38.14
N ALA A 31 -1.46 -3.37 37.53
CA ALA A 31 -0.21 -3.45 38.26
C ALA A 31 0.17 -2.12 38.92
N LEU A 32 -0.01 -1.00 38.20
CA LEU A 32 0.26 0.34 38.74
C LEU A 32 -0.74 0.74 39.82
N ASP A 33 -2.01 0.36 39.70
CA ASP A 33 -3.01 0.55 40.78
C ASP A 33 -2.57 -0.20 42.06
N ARG A 34 -2.13 -1.47 41.95
CA ARG A 34 -1.63 -2.22 43.11
C ARG A 34 -0.36 -1.61 43.68
N ILE A 35 0.55 -1.09 42.84
CA ILE A 35 1.76 -0.42 43.33
C ILE A 35 1.40 0.88 44.04
N ALA A 36 0.49 1.68 43.50
CA ALA A 36 0.00 2.89 44.15
C ALA A 36 -0.69 2.60 45.50
N GLU A 37 -1.47 1.52 45.57
CA GLU A 37 -2.07 1.06 46.86
C GLU A 37 -0.97 0.62 47.87
N VAL A 38 0.05 -0.12 47.41
CA VAL A 38 1.18 -0.51 48.27
C VAL A 38 1.92 0.71 48.80
N ILE A 39 2.16 1.74 47.95
CA ILE A 39 2.77 3.00 48.40
C ILE A 39 1.90 3.69 49.45
N ALA A 40 0.63 3.83 49.17
CA ALA A 40 -0.31 4.48 50.09
C ALA A 40 -0.37 3.77 51.46
N VAL A 41 -0.47 2.45 51.45
CA VAL A 41 -0.57 1.65 52.69
C VAL A 41 0.74 1.56 53.44
N THR A 42 1.86 1.37 52.73
CA THR A 42 3.17 1.12 53.36
C THR A 42 3.85 2.41 53.81
N LEU A 43 3.78 3.47 53.02
CA LEU A 43 4.39 4.75 53.32
C LEU A 43 3.39 5.74 53.95
N GLY A 44 2.11 5.38 54.00
CA GLY A 44 1.09 6.16 54.67
C GLY A 44 0.62 7.44 53.93
N TYR A 45 0.75 7.46 52.59
CA TYR A 45 0.26 8.60 51.79
C TYR A 45 -1.20 8.44 51.44
N GLY A 46 -1.98 9.51 51.58
CA GLY A 46 -3.42 9.53 51.27
C GLY A 46 -3.68 9.58 49.75
N THR A 47 -2.78 10.18 49.00
CA THR A 47 -2.90 10.29 47.54
C THR A 47 -1.61 9.86 46.86
N VAL A 48 -1.73 8.99 45.84
CA VAL A 48 -0.62 8.52 44.96
C VAL A 48 -1.07 8.58 43.53
N ALA A 49 -0.34 9.27 42.68
CA ALA A 49 -0.62 9.32 41.22
C ALA A 49 0.58 8.85 40.39
N VAL A 50 0.30 8.17 39.29
CA VAL A 50 1.31 7.69 38.36
C VAL A 50 1.04 8.32 36.99
N ASN A 51 1.97 9.16 36.56
CA ASN A 51 1.95 9.81 35.26
C ASN A 51 2.90 9.08 34.33
N LEU A 52 2.40 8.45 33.25
CA LEU A 52 3.23 7.74 32.29
C LEU A 52 3.61 8.63 31.11
N HIS A 53 4.88 8.56 30.74
CA HIS A 53 5.37 9.17 29.53
C HIS A 53 4.79 8.47 28.29
N ARG A 54 4.21 9.25 27.40
CA ARG A 54 3.73 8.82 26.08
C ARG A 54 4.66 9.38 25.02
N PRO A 55 5.63 8.59 24.55
CA PRO A 55 6.64 9.07 23.58
C PRO A 55 6.01 9.63 22.29
N GLU A 56 4.87 9.08 21.89
CA GLU A 56 4.15 9.47 20.68
C GLU A 56 3.56 10.88 20.76
N TRP A 57 3.27 11.35 22.00
CA TRP A 57 2.71 12.66 22.28
C TRP A 57 3.69 13.61 22.96
N ASP A 58 4.85 13.07 23.36
CA ASP A 58 5.88 13.76 24.18
C ASP A 58 5.27 14.43 25.42
N ASP A 59 4.34 13.72 26.06
CA ASP A 59 3.64 14.17 27.25
C ASP A 59 3.54 13.05 28.29
N PHE A 60 3.00 13.40 29.47
CA PHE A 60 2.77 12.48 30.59
C PHE A 60 1.28 12.48 30.91
N GLU A 61 0.65 11.33 30.87
CA GLU A 61 -0.74 11.15 31.24
C GLU A 61 -0.88 10.49 32.60
N ALA A 62 -1.68 11.06 33.48
CA ALA A 62 -2.03 10.45 34.77
C ALA A 62 -2.97 9.25 34.54
N ILE A 63 -2.41 8.03 34.56
CA ILE A 63 -3.16 6.80 34.26
C ILE A 63 -3.70 6.11 35.50
N THR A 64 -3.13 6.40 36.67
CA THR A 64 -3.53 5.81 37.95
C THR A 64 -3.51 6.87 39.03
N VAL A 65 -4.57 6.90 39.83
CA VAL A 65 -4.70 7.76 41.03
C VAL A 65 -5.33 6.95 42.15
N HIS A 66 -4.54 6.61 43.15
CA HIS A 66 -5.03 6.11 44.42
C HIS A 66 -5.29 7.30 45.36
N GLY A 67 -6.47 7.38 45.97
CA GLY A 67 -6.83 8.49 46.86
C GLY A 67 -8.30 8.83 46.85
N SER A 68 -8.63 10.04 47.29
CA SER A 68 -10.01 10.52 47.35
C SER A 68 -10.68 10.62 45.97
N ALA A 69 -12.01 10.62 45.95
CA ALA A 69 -12.78 10.85 44.72
C ALA A 69 -12.47 12.23 44.09
N ALA A 70 -12.16 13.23 44.93
CA ALA A 70 -11.78 14.56 44.48
C ALA A 70 -10.42 14.56 43.80
N ALA A 71 -9.40 13.88 44.35
CA ALA A 71 -8.08 13.71 43.72
C ALA A 71 -8.18 13.02 42.35
N ARG A 72 -8.95 11.93 42.28
CA ARG A 72 -9.19 11.22 41.00
C ARG A 72 -9.85 12.12 39.95
N ALA A 73 -10.86 12.89 40.33
CA ALA A 73 -11.59 13.76 39.41
C ALA A 73 -10.72 14.88 38.82
N VAL A 74 -9.72 15.34 39.57
CA VAL A 74 -8.82 16.42 39.17
C VAL A 74 -7.66 15.89 38.32
N VAL A 75 -7.06 14.75 38.69
CA VAL A 75 -5.76 14.33 38.15
C VAL A 75 -5.88 13.23 37.08
N LEU A 76 -6.80 12.27 37.25
CA LEU A 76 -6.88 11.11 36.38
C LEU A 76 -7.21 11.52 34.94
N GLY A 77 -6.39 11.04 33.97
CA GLY A 77 -6.54 11.34 32.54
C GLY A 77 -6.04 12.73 32.12
N GLN A 78 -5.46 13.51 33.06
CA GLN A 78 -4.81 14.77 32.70
C GLN A 78 -3.46 14.52 32.05
N ALA A 79 -3.14 15.34 31.05
CA ALA A 79 -1.87 15.27 30.32
C ALA A 79 -1.04 16.54 30.62
N SER A 80 0.28 16.37 30.74
CA SER A 80 1.25 17.42 31.02
C SER A 80 2.53 17.20 30.23
N THR A 81 3.22 18.25 29.83
CA THR A 81 4.46 18.18 29.07
C THR A 81 5.69 18.05 29.96
N TRP A 82 6.83 17.62 29.41
CA TRP A 82 8.10 17.65 30.14
C TRP A 82 8.48 19.06 30.60
N GLU A 83 8.21 20.08 29.80
CA GLU A 83 8.50 21.47 30.16
C GLU A 83 7.73 21.91 31.43
N GLN A 84 6.50 21.42 31.60
CA GLN A 84 5.70 21.66 32.81
C GLN A 84 6.26 20.92 34.02
N TRP A 85 6.82 19.71 33.86
CA TRP A 85 7.43 18.94 34.94
C TRP A 85 8.84 19.38 35.31
N ALA A 86 9.63 19.87 34.35
CA ALA A 86 11.05 20.19 34.54
C ALA A 86 11.37 21.10 35.74
N PRO A 87 10.57 22.15 36.07
CA PRO A 87 10.81 22.98 37.24
C PRO A 87 10.74 22.19 38.56
N TYR A 88 9.85 21.20 38.63
CA TYR A 88 9.63 20.40 39.85
C TYR A 88 10.66 19.27 40.01
N ILE A 89 11.32 18.88 38.94
CA ILE A 89 12.35 17.80 38.90
C ILE A 89 13.76 18.41 38.87
N ALA A 90 13.91 19.66 39.21
CA ALA A 90 15.21 20.32 39.23
C ALA A 90 16.13 19.74 40.32
N ALA A 91 17.45 19.65 40.01
CA ALA A 91 18.41 18.98 40.88
C ALA A 91 18.50 19.53 42.31
N HIS A 92 18.14 20.83 42.53
CA HIS A 92 18.15 21.42 43.87
C HIS A 92 17.01 20.93 44.78
N PHE A 93 15.97 20.30 44.21
CA PHE A 93 14.89 19.63 44.94
C PHE A 93 15.17 18.15 45.16
N GLU A 94 16.22 17.60 44.54
CA GLU A 94 16.54 16.20 44.64
C GLU A 94 17.16 15.84 45.99
N ARG A 95 16.54 14.88 46.64
CA ARG A 95 17.06 14.23 47.87
C ARG A 95 16.89 12.72 47.68
N ARG A 96 18.02 11.99 47.74
CA ARG A 96 18.05 10.51 47.70
C ARG A 96 17.32 9.91 46.46
N GLY A 97 17.28 10.65 45.34
CA GLY A 97 16.64 10.21 44.11
C GLY A 97 15.13 10.56 44.00
N ALA A 98 14.55 11.14 45.05
CA ALA A 98 13.22 11.75 45.00
C ALA A 98 13.33 13.28 45.00
N HIS A 99 12.30 13.97 44.53
CA HIS A 99 12.25 15.42 44.46
C HIS A 99 11.17 15.92 45.42
N HIS A 100 11.58 16.65 46.45
CA HIS A 100 10.70 17.32 47.37
C HIS A 100 10.69 18.83 47.08
N VAL A 101 9.56 19.32 46.63
CA VAL A 101 9.32 20.73 46.30
C VAL A 101 8.49 21.36 47.41
N PRO A 102 9.10 22.15 48.30
CA PRO A 102 8.36 22.81 49.38
C PRO A 102 7.37 23.85 48.87
N ALA A 103 6.27 24.03 49.54
CA ALA A 103 5.27 25.07 49.27
C ALA A 103 5.92 26.45 49.11
N GLY A 104 5.49 27.18 48.07
CA GLY A 104 6.01 28.52 47.75
C GLY A 104 7.44 28.55 47.15
N SER A 105 8.09 27.42 46.88
CA SER A 105 9.42 27.37 46.27
C SER A 105 9.43 27.76 44.78
N LEU A 106 8.31 27.65 44.07
CA LEU A 106 8.12 28.03 42.68
C LEU A 106 7.12 29.20 42.63
N THR A 107 7.57 30.32 42.02
CA THR A 107 6.77 31.57 41.93
C THR A 107 5.75 31.56 40.79
N ASP A 108 5.94 30.73 39.79
CA ASP A 108 4.99 30.51 38.70
C ASP A 108 4.66 29.01 38.63
N SER A 109 3.43 28.67 39.09
CA SER A 109 2.88 27.36 38.76
C SER A 109 2.80 27.22 37.25
N ALA A 110 3.30 26.10 36.72
CA ALA A 110 3.26 25.83 35.27
C ALA A 110 1.82 25.99 34.76
N ASP A 111 1.58 26.98 33.93
CA ASP A 111 0.26 27.31 33.39
C ASP A 111 -0.40 26.05 32.79
N GLY A 112 -1.56 25.65 33.35
CA GLY A 112 -2.38 24.55 32.83
C GLY A 112 -2.08 23.16 33.38
N MET A 113 -1.17 22.99 34.35
CA MET A 113 -0.94 21.68 34.98
C MET A 113 -1.95 21.49 36.16
N ALA A 114 -2.63 20.36 36.16
CA ALA A 114 -3.59 20.04 37.19
C ALA A 114 -2.91 19.32 38.36
N PHE A 115 -2.81 19.98 39.48
CA PHE A 115 -2.47 19.38 40.79
C PHE A 115 -3.71 19.28 41.67
N TYR A 116 -3.74 18.22 42.46
CA TYR A 116 -4.70 18.12 43.55
C TYR A 116 -4.07 18.72 44.81
N THR A 117 -4.68 19.74 45.37
CA THR A 117 -4.29 20.29 46.67
C THR A 117 -5.33 19.90 47.69
N PRO A 118 -4.99 19.16 48.74
CA PRO A 118 -5.89 18.79 49.81
C PRO A 118 -6.48 20.03 50.53
N ALA A 119 -7.74 19.92 50.96
CA ALA A 119 -8.40 20.98 51.73
C ALA A 119 -7.92 20.97 53.21
N ALA A 120 -6.63 21.23 53.41
CA ALA A 120 -6.03 21.32 54.74
C ALA A 120 -5.45 22.72 54.99
N PRO A 121 -5.34 23.20 56.22
CA PRO A 121 -4.73 24.50 56.48
C PRO A 121 -3.22 24.45 56.21
N PRO A 122 -2.65 25.54 55.68
CA PRO A 122 -1.20 25.63 55.47
C PRO A 122 -0.44 25.48 56.78
N SER A 123 0.74 24.81 56.73
CA SER A 123 1.63 24.63 57.86
C SER A 123 2.89 25.49 57.73
N SER A 124 3.23 26.23 58.78
CA SER A 124 4.47 27.00 58.84
C SER A 124 5.58 26.31 59.62
N ALA A 125 5.36 25.10 60.15
CA ALA A 125 6.39 24.36 60.87
C ALA A 125 7.34 23.61 59.91
N PRO A 126 8.65 23.69 60.10
CA PRO A 126 9.63 23.19 59.11
C PRO A 126 9.58 21.68 58.87
N ASP A 127 9.06 20.91 59.86
CA ASP A 127 8.97 19.44 59.78
C ASP A 127 7.57 18.94 59.39
N GLN A 128 6.59 19.85 59.23
CA GLN A 128 5.24 19.50 58.87
C GLN A 128 5.02 19.63 57.37
N TRP A 129 4.19 18.71 56.85
CA TRP A 129 3.74 18.76 55.47
C TRP A 129 2.79 19.93 55.25
N ASP A 130 3.09 20.69 54.20
CA ASP A 130 2.16 21.72 53.73
C ASP A 130 1.31 21.17 52.58
N PRO A 131 0.02 21.48 52.48
CA PRO A 131 -0.85 21.00 51.39
C PRO A 131 -0.35 21.32 49.98
N ASP A 132 0.52 22.34 49.83
CA ASP A 132 1.14 22.71 48.58
C ASP A 132 2.57 22.14 48.41
N ASP A 133 3.05 21.32 49.36
CA ASP A 133 4.28 20.54 49.18
C ASP A 133 4.09 19.47 48.08
N LEU A 134 5.10 19.21 47.25
CA LEU A 134 5.08 18.14 46.26
C LEU A 134 6.20 17.16 46.50
N LEU A 135 5.92 15.87 46.45
CA LEU A 135 6.92 14.83 46.51
C LEU A 135 6.81 13.91 45.29
N LEU A 136 7.90 13.84 44.51
CA LEU A 136 7.94 13.16 43.23
C LEU A 136 9.07 12.16 43.18
N ALA A 137 8.85 11.02 42.51
CA ALA A 137 9.89 10.08 42.14
C ALA A 137 9.84 9.82 40.62
N VAL A 138 10.96 10.01 39.92
CA VAL A 138 11.03 9.81 38.47
C VAL A 138 11.30 8.34 38.16
N MET A 139 10.41 7.71 37.43
CA MET A 139 10.57 6.36 36.91
C MET A 139 11.46 6.38 35.68
N ARG A 140 12.62 5.69 35.74
CA ARG A 140 13.60 5.68 34.64
C ARG A 140 13.94 4.27 34.22
N ARG A 141 14.28 4.11 32.95
CA ARG A 141 14.97 2.92 32.42
C ARG A 141 16.43 2.88 32.89
N ALA A 142 17.03 1.71 32.75
CA ALA A 142 18.47 1.53 33.03
C ALA A 142 19.39 2.45 32.19
N ASN A 143 18.95 2.85 30.99
CA ASN A 143 19.66 3.78 30.10
C ASN A 143 19.42 5.28 30.45
N GLY A 144 18.59 5.56 31.47
CA GLY A 144 18.26 6.92 31.91
C GLY A 144 16.99 7.54 31.33
N ASP A 145 16.36 6.90 30.34
CA ASP A 145 15.11 7.40 29.73
C ASP A 145 14.00 7.46 30.77
N VAL A 146 13.22 8.55 30.74
CA VAL A 146 12.08 8.74 31.63
C VAL A 146 10.88 7.94 31.12
N LEU A 147 10.35 7.07 31.98
CA LEU A 147 9.14 6.28 31.72
C LEU A 147 7.90 6.90 32.32
N GLY A 148 8.05 7.74 33.35
CA GLY A 148 6.95 8.39 34.03
C GLY A 148 7.38 9.08 35.30
N ILE A 149 6.40 9.66 35.99
CA ILE A 149 6.57 10.37 37.26
C ILE A 149 5.51 9.86 38.23
N LEU A 150 5.98 9.44 39.38
CA LEU A 150 5.15 9.06 40.51
C LEU A 150 5.09 10.24 41.47
N SER A 151 3.91 10.66 41.86
CA SER A 151 3.66 11.72 42.84
C SER A 151 2.90 11.19 44.05
N VAL A 152 3.26 11.63 45.22
CA VAL A 152 2.59 11.29 46.48
C VAL A 152 2.25 12.54 47.30
N ASP A 153 1.14 12.48 48.06
CA ASP A 153 0.63 13.56 48.85
C ASP A 153 -0.12 13.04 50.07
N GLU A 154 -0.45 13.95 51.02
CA GLU A 154 -1.19 13.67 52.23
C GLU A 154 -0.53 12.61 53.13
N PRO A 155 0.72 12.82 53.61
CA PRO A 155 1.34 11.88 54.55
C PRO A 155 0.47 11.76 55.81
N GLY A 156 0.16 10.51 56.21
CA GLY A 156 -0.79 10.20 57.29
C GLY A 156 -0.34 10.67 58.65
N ASP A 157 0.97 10.88 58.84
CA ASP A 157 1.53 11.47 60.06
C ASP A 157 1.64 13.00 60.04
N GLY A 158 1.26 13.63 58.87
CA GLY A 158 1.33 15.05 58.64
C GLY A 158 2.75 15.63 58.62
N ARG A 159 3.79 14.80 58.46
CA ARG A 159 5.19 15.25 58.43
C ARG A 159 5.82 15.18 57.07
N ARG A 160 6.83 16.00 56.86
CA ARG A 160 7.70 15.87 55.68
C ARG A 160 8.53 14.59 55.72
N PRO A 161 8.75 13.91 54.59
CA PRO A 161 9.40 12.60 54.51
C PRO A 161 10.83 12.62 55.02
N GLY A 162 11.17 11.60 55.82
CA GLY A 162 12.54 11.32 56.24
C GLY A 162 13.34 10.59 55.13
N ASP A 163 14.64 10.38 55.38
CA ASP A 163 15.51 9.73 54.40
C ASP A 163 15.08 8.26 54.09
N GLU A 164 14.54 7.54 55.09
CA GLU A 164 14.06 6.18 54.88
C GLU A 164 12.78 6.14 54.00
N ASP A 165 11.88 7.10 54.20
CA ASP A 165 10.68 7.20 53.38
C ASP A 165 11.01 7.51 51.91
N LEU A 166 12.00 8.41 51.66
CA LEU A 166 12.47 8.72 50.31
C LEU A 166 13.13 7.51 49.64
N ASP A 167 13.96 6.74 50.34
CA ASP A 167 14.60 5.51 49.82
C ASP A 167 13.55 4.47 49.44
N GLN A 168 12.50 4.31 50.24
CA GLN A 168 11.41 3.37 50.01
C GLN A 168 10.53 3.82 48.81
N LEU A 169 10.23 5.12 48.70
CA LEU A 169 9.49 5.68 47.59
C LEU A 169 10.22 5.48 46.28
N VAL A 170 11.53 5.74 46.23
CA VAL A 170 12.35 5.54 45.04
C VAL A 170 12.41 4.07 44.65
N ALA A 171 12.53 3.15 45.62
CA ALA A 171 12.52 1.72 45.36
C ALA A 171 11.19 1.26 44.72
N LEU A 172 10.04 1.76 45.23
CA LEU A 172 8.73 1.45 44.68
C LEU A 172 8.52 2.09 43.28
N ALA A 173 9.02 3.30 43.06
CA ALA A 173 9.02 3.92 41.75
C ALA A 173 9.86 3.13 40.72
N GLN A 174 10.98 2.51 41.13
CA GLN A 174 11.77 1.61 40.26
C GLN A 174 11.01 0.33 39.92
N ILE A 175 10.24 -0.22 40.86
CA ILE A 175 9.38 -1.39 40.60
C ILE A 175 8.25 -1.01 39.60
N ALA A 176 7.67 0.18 39.75
CA ALA A 176 6.71 0.68 38.79
C ALA A 176 7.34 0.88 37.40
N ALA A 177 8.56 1.43 37.35
CA ALA A 177 9.32 1.56 36.11
C ALA A 177 9.51 0.20 35.40
N LEU A 178 9.85 -0.85 36.15
CA LEU A 178 10.00 -2.22 35.62
C LEU A 178 8.67 -2.73 35.01
N ALA A 179 7.54 -2.49 35.67
CA ALA A 179 6.22 -2.88 35.15
C ALA A 179 5.92 -2.18 33.81
N VAL A 180 6.21 -0.89 33.74
CA VAL A 180 6.03 -0.09 32.51
C VAL A 180 6.94 -0.61 31.38
N GLU A 181 8.20 -0.89 31.69
CA GLU A 181 9.17 -1.42 30.72
C GLU A 181 8.73 -2.77 30.15
N GLN A 182 8.30 -3.70 31.01
CA GLN A 182 7.80 -5.00 30.57
C GLN A 182 6.54 -4.88 29.69
N ALA A 183 5.60 -4.01 30.07
CA ALA A 183 4.41 -3.78 29.24
C ALA A 183 4.74 -3.22 27.87
N GLN A 184 5.68 -2.27 27.81
CA GLN A 184 6.11 -1.67 26.54
C GLN A 184 6.82 -2.69 25.66
N ASP A 185 7.67 -3.54 26.23
CA ASP A 185 8.39 -4.58 25.49
C ASP A 185 7.43 -5.67 24.99
N ALA A 186 6.52 -6.14 25.82
CA ALA A 186 5.48 -7.09 25.42
C ALA A 186 4.59 -6.54 24.29
N ARG A 187 4.19 -5.26 24.38
CA ARG A 187 3.42 -4.60 23.34
C ARG A 187 4.21 -4.50 22.03
N ARG A 188 5.51 -4.16 22.08
CA ARG A 188 6.37 -4.13 20.89
C ARG A 188 6.44 -5.49 20.22
N ASP A 189 6.64 -6.57 20.98
CA ASP A 189 6.74 -7.93 20.44
C ASP A 189 5.45 -8.39 19.79
N VAL A 190 4.30 -8.16 20.42
CA VAL A 190 2.97 -8.49 19.87
C VAL A 190 2.70 -7.70 18.59
N THR A 191 2.98 -6.40 18.64
CA THR A 191 2.75 -5.52 17.47
C THR A 191 3.67 -5.89 16.31
N HIS A 192 4.94 -6.20 16.61
CA HIS A 192 5.93 -6.59 15.60
C HIS A 192 5.55 -7.94 14.96
N ARG A 193 5.18 -8.94 15.77
CA ARG A 193 4.74 -10.26 15.27
C ARG A 193 3.48 -10.15 14.42
N ALA A 194 2.47 -9.41 14.87
CA ALA A 194 1.23 -9.18 14.13
C ALA A 194 1.49 -8.43 12.81
N ALA A 195 2.43 -7.47 12.81
CA ALA A 195 2.84 -6.77 11.59
C ALA A 195 3.51 -7.71 10.60
N LEU A 196 4.43 -8.58 11.06
CA LEU A 196 5.09 -9.58 10.21
C LEU A 196 4.09 -10.59 9.63
N GLU A 197 3.17 -11.11 10.42
CA GLU A 197 2.13 -12.03 9.95
C GLU A 197 1.22 -11.40 8.89
N ARG A 198 0.83 -10.14 9.10
CA ARG A 198 0.05 -9.37 8.12
C ARG A 198 0.85 -9.10 6.85
N LEU A 199 2.13 -8.71 6.97
CA LEU A 199 3.03 -8.53 5.84
C LEU A 199 3.13 -9.81 5.00
N LEU A 200 3.36 -10.96 5.63
CA LEU A 200 3.46 -12.26 4.94
C LEU A 200 2.14 -12.62 4.23
N SER A 201 1.00 -12.42 4.89
CA SER A 201 -0.31 -12.72 4.30
C SER A 201 -0.62 -11.84 3.09
N VAL A 202 -0.23 -10.57 3.13
CA VAL A 202 -0.42 -9.63 2.00
C VAL A 202 0.57 -9.94 0.88
N SER A 203 1.82 -10.26 1.19
CA SER A 203 2.83 -10.69 0.21
C SER A 203 2.37 -11.89 -0.59
N SER A 204 1.79 -12.90 0.08
CA SER A 204 1.21 -14.07 -0.58
C SER A 204 0.05 -13.67 -1.52
N ARG A 205 -0.87 -12.83 -1.06
CA ARG A 205 -1.99 -12.34 -1.89
C ARG A 205 -1.54 -11.54 -3.10
N ILE A 206 -0.47 -10.74 -2.98
CA ILE A 206 0.11 -10.01 -4.10
C ILE A 206 0.72 -10.98 -5.12
N ALA A 207 1.48 -11.98 -4.64
CA ALA A 207 2.13 -12.98 -5.49
C ALA A 207 1.14 -13.88 -6.26
N ASP A 208 -0.05 -14.12 -5.70
CA ASP A 208 -1.11 -14.92 -6.33
C ASP A 208 -1.88 -14.15 -7.43
N GLN A 209 -1.72 -12.84 -7.51
CA GLN A 209 -2.39 -12.02 -8.53
C GLN A 209 -1.69 -12.13 -9.88
N ARG A 210 -2.46 -12.46 -10.93
CA ARG A 210 -1.97 -12.60 -12.31
C ARG A 210 -2.28 -11.36 -13.17
N SER A 211 -3.06 -10.43 -12.66
CA SER A 211 -3.42 -9.20 -13.39
C SER A 211 -2.88 -7.97 -12.67
N ARG A 212 -2.50 -6.97 -13.45
CA ARG A 212 -2.03 -5.66 -12.95
C ARG A 212 -3.02 -5.03 -11.95
N GLY A 213 -4.32 -5.06 -12.26
CA GLY A 213 -5.37 -4.51 -11.37
C GLY A 213 -5.42 -5.24 -10.03
N GLY A 214 -5.43 -6.57 -10.03
CA GLY A 214 -5.47 -7.37 -8.81
C GLY A 214 -4.28 -7.14 -7.89
N VAL A 215 -3.07 -6.97 -8.44
CA VAL A 215 -1.87 -6.61 -7.66
C VAL A 215 -2.07 -5.28 -6.95
N LEU A 216 -2.52 -4.26 -7.66
CA LEU A 216 -2.67 -2.90 -7.13
C LEU A 216 -3.75 -2.83 -6.05
N ASP A 217 -4.88 -3.49 -6.25
CA ASP A 217 -5.96 -3.57 -5.26
C ASP A 217 -5.50 -4.28 -3.99
N ALA A 218 -4.74 -5.38 -4.14
CA ALA A 218 -4.18 -6.12 -3.00
C ALA A 218 -3.17 -5.27 -2.20
N VAL A 219 -2.37 -4.45 -2.89
CA VAL A 219 -1.43 -3.51 -2.26
C VAL A 219 -2.17 -2.42 -1.48
N CYS A 220 -3.15 -1.76 -2.08
CA CYS A 220 -3.93 -0.71 -1.41
C CYS A 220 -4.64 -1.24 -0.16
N ALA A 221 -5.31 -2.40 -0.28
CA ALA A 221 -5.98 -3.05 0.84
C ALA A 221 -4.97 -3.47 1.92
N GLY A 222 -3.83 -4.05 1.51
CA GLY A 222 -2.78 -4.49 2.42
C GLY A 222 -2.17 -3.35 3.23
N ILE A 223 -1.84 -2.23 2.61
CA ILE A 223 -1.32 -1.05 3.30
C ILE A 223 -2.36 -0.49 4.27
N ARG A 224 -3.63 -0.37 3.85
CA ARG A 224 -4.69 0.11 4.72
C ARG A 224 -4.87 -0.77 5.95
N ASP A 225 -5.00 -2.08 5.74
CA ASP A 225 -5.38 -3.02 6.78
C ASP A 225 -4.20 -3.42 7.70
N ALA A 226 -2.98 -3.49 7.14
CA ALA A 226 -1.79 -3.88 7.91
C ALA A 226 -1.04 -2.69 8.52
N LEU A 227 -0.97 -1.55 7.83
CA LEU A 227 -0.21 -0.40 8.29
C LEU A 227 -1.09 0.71 8.88
N GLY A 228 -2.42 0.58 8.82
CA GLY A 228 -3.35 1.48 9.50
C GLY A 228 -3.43 2.88 8.88
N PHE A 229 -3.30 3.01 7.56
CA PHE A 229 -3.62 4.23 6.83
C PHE A 229 -5.05 4.15 6.31
N GLN A 230 -5.89 5.14 6.62
CA GLN A 230 -7.28 5.13 6.16
C GLN A 230 -7.39 5.30 4.65
N ARG A 231 -6.42 5.98 4.04
CA ARG A 231 -6.41 6.35 2.64
C ARG A 231 -5.10 5.95 1.98
N VAL A 232 -5.23 5.22 0.88
CA VAL A 232 -4.11 4.72 0.08
C VAL A 232 -4.47 4.85 -1.38
N ALA A 233 -3.57 5.38 -2.19
CA ALA A 233 -3.70 5.43 -3.64
C ALA A 233 -2.39 4.99 -4.31
N VAL A 234 -2.49 4.14 -5.31
CA VAL A 234 -1.40 3.85 -6.23
C VAL A 234 -1.61 4.66 -7.49
N LEU A 235 -0.67 5.55 -7.75
CA LEU A 235 -0.64 6.42 -8.92
C LEU A 235 0.45 5.93 -9.87
N LEU A 236 0.11 5.62 -11.11
CA LEU A 236 1.05 5.13 -12.10
C LEU A 236 1.35 6.18 -13.16
N ALA A 237 2.58 6.16 -13.64
CA ALA A 237 3.05 7.03 -14.70
C ALA A 237 2.94 6.35 -16.06
N ASP A 238 2.36 7.05 -17.03
CA ASP A 238 2.57 6.81 -18.44
C ASP A 238 3.58 7.84 -18.96
N GLU A 239 4.40 7.49 -19.96
CA GLU A 239 5.46 8.37 -20.47
C GLU A 239 4.94 9.77 -20.81
N GLY A 240 5.48 10.78 -20.13
CA GLY A 240 5.15 12.19 -20.34
C GLY A 240 3.74 12.63 -19.94
N ARG A 241 2.94 11.76 -19.31
CA ARG A 241 1.59 12.05 -18.84
C ARG A 241 1.54 12.23 -17.33
N PRO A 242 0.54 12.97 -16.82
CA PRO A 242 0.28 13.05 -15.38
C PRO A 242 0.01 11.67 -14.79
N LEU A 243 0.45 11.49 -13.54
CA LEU A 243 0.13 10.33 -12.72
C LEU A 243 -1.38 10.12 -12.64
N ARG A 244 -1.81 8.88 -12.82
CA ARG A 244 -3.23 8.50 -12.76
C ARG A 244 -3.46 7.46 -11.66
N PRO A 245 -4.56 7.58 -10.90
CA PRO A 245 -4.92 6.57 -9.93
C PRO A 245 -5.22 5.25 -10.66
N ALA A 246 -4.51 4.21 -10.29
CA ALA A 246 -4.68 2.86 -10.83
C ALA A 246 -5.38 1.94 -9.84
N ALA A 247 -5.25 2.20 -8.53
CA ALA A 247 -6.01 1.56 -7.46
C ALA A 247 -6.07 2.46 -6.24
N THR A 248 -7.11 2.33 -5.43
CA THR A 248 -7.31 3.13 -4.22
C THR A 248 -7.97 2.32 -3.11
N ALA A 249 -7.70 2.72 -1.86
CA ALA A 249 -8.46 2.30 -0.70
C ALA A 249 -8.75 3.51 0.18
N GLY A 250 -10.01 3.70 0.60
CA GLY A 250 -10.46 4.88 1.36
C GLY A 250 -10.72 6.14 0.53
N TRP A 251 -10.34 6.16 -0.75
CA TRP A 251 -10.78 7.11 -1.77
C TRP A 251 -11.55 6.39 -2.87
N ALA A 252 -12.48 7.10 -3.52
CA ALA A 252 -13.02 6.61 -4.78
C ALA A 252 -11.96 6.73 -5.90
N LEU A 253 -11.95 5.81 -6.88
CA LEU A 253 -10.96 5.83 -7.97
C LEU A 253 -11.03 7.13 -8.81
N HIS A 254 -12.22 7.72 -8.88
CA HIS A 254 -12.48 8.99 -9.59
C HIS A 254 -12.69 10.17 -8.62
N ASP A 255 -12.08 10.11 -7.42
CA ASP A 255 -12.15 11.21 -6.46
C ASP A 255 -11.59 12.50 -7.11
N PRO A 256 -12.27 13.65 -6.96
CA PRO A 256 -11.81 14.94 -7.50
C PRO A 256 -10.39 15.32 -7.07
N VAL A 257 -9.92 14.84 -5.92
CA VAL A 257 -8.55 15.07 -5.44
C VAL A 257 -7.50 14.70 -6.48
N PHE A 258 -7.68 13.60 -7.21
CA PHE A 258 -6.72 13.14 -8.22
C PHE A 258 -6.69 14.04 -9.47
N GLY A 259 -7.78 14.72 -9.78
CA GLY A 259 -7.81 15.73 -10.85
C GLY A 259 -7.03 16.99 -10.49
N HIS A 260 -6.99 17.34 -9.21
CA HIS A 260 -6.26 18.51 -8.72
C HIS A 260 -4.75 18.21 -8.49
N VAL A 261 -4.38 16.94 -8.24
CA VAL A 261 -2.99 16.48 -8.06
C VAL A 261 -2.48 15.78 -9.34
N ALA A 262 -2.90 16.25 -10.51
CA ALA A 262 -2.47 15.70 -11.80
C ALA A 262 -1.01 16.12 -12.11
N LEU A 263 -0.05 15.56 -11.37
CA LEU A 263 1.38 15.83 -11.50
C LEU A 263 2.07 14.74 -12.32
N THR A 264 3.07 15.13 -13.11
CA THR A 264 4.01 14.17 -13.70
C THR A 264 5.05 13.71 -12.67
N LEU A 265 5.73 12.61 -12.93
CA LEU A 265 6.87 12.17 -12.09
C LEU A 265 7.97 13.23 -11.99
N GLU A 266 8.19 13.99 -13.05
CA GLU A 266 9.17 15.07 -13.07
C GLU A 266 8.75 16.21 -12.13
N GLN A 267 7.47 16.59 -12.14
CA GLN A 267 6.93 17.58 -11.22
C GLN A 267 6.93 17.12 -9.76
N LEU A 268 6.85 15.82 -9.51
CA LEU A 268 6.93 15.21 -8.17
C LEU A 268 8.38 15.09 -7.67
N SER A 269 9.37 15.12 -8.56
CA SER A 269 10.78 14.88 -8.25
C SER A 269 11.35 15.79 -7.14
N PRO A 270 10.94 17.07 -6.95
CA PRO A 270 11.39 17.88 -5.83
C PRO A 270 11.01 17.31 -4.44
N MET A 271 9.89 16.58 -4.34
CA MET A 271 9.52 15.91 -3.09
C MET A 271 10.37 14.66 -2.81
N LEU A 272 10.90 14.03 -3.87
CA LEU A 272 11.68 12.79 -3.78
C LEU A 272 13.17 13.05 -3.54
N GLN A 273 13.51 14.10 -2.78
CA GLN A 273 14.89 14.46 -2.45
C GLN A 273 15.33 13.83 -1.12
N PRO A 274 16.64 13.57 -0.93
CA PRO A 274 17.16 12.96 0.30
C PRO A 274 16.78 13.69 1.59
N ALA A 275 16.53 15.02 1.53
CA ALA A 275 16.10 15.80 2.69
C ALA A 275 14.76 15.32 3.29
N HIS A 276 13.88 14.81 2.44
CA HIS A 276 12.55 14.34 2.82
C HIS A 276 12.49 12.81 2.98
N ASP A 277 13.61 12.12 2.69
CA ASP A 277 13.67 10.67 2.80
C ASP A 277 13.63 10.22 4.27
N ARG A 278 12.70 9.32 4.54
CA ARG A 278 12.55 8.61 5.80
C ARG A 278 12.42 7.11 5.48
N HIS A 279 13.56 6.43 5.38
CA HIS A 279 13.63 4.97 5.07
C HIS A 279 13.05 4.59 3.69
N GLY A 280 13.33 5.40 2.66
CA GLY A 280 12.81 5.19 1.31
C GLY A 280 11.35 5.61 1.11
N CYS A 281 10.76 6.24 2.12
CA CYS A 281 9.47 6.94 2.06
C CYS A 281 9.73 8.44 2.19
N TYR A 282 8.99 9.24 1.46
CA TYR A 282 9.17 10.69 1.44
C TYR A 282 8.04 11.34 2.23
N LEU A 283 8.39 11.88 3.39
CA LEU A 283 7.47 12.51 4.33
C LEU A 283 7.76 14.00 4.39
N LEU A 284 6.76 14.81 4.08
CA LEU A 284 6.83 16.27 4.08
C LEU A 284 5.68 16.84 4.90
N GLU A 285 5.94 17.96 5.56
CA GLU A 285 4.88 18.81 6.08
C GLU A 285 4.07 19.40 4.92
N ARG A 286 2.82 19.73 5.18
CA ARG A 286 1.92 20.23 4.13
C ARG A 286 2.48 21.48 3.44
N GLU A 287 2.98 22.43 4.22
CA GLU A 287 3.46 23.71 3.70
C GLU A 287 4.66 23.53 2.77
N ASP A 288 5.57 22.64 3.12
CA ASP A 288 6.72 22.31 2.29
C ASP A 288 6.28 21.61 0.99
N ALA A 289 5.36 20.67 1.07
CA ALA A 289 4.85 19.95 -0.09
C ALA A 289 4.10 20.90 -1.04
N GLU A 290 3.22 21.76 -0.52
CA GLU A 290 2.47 22.73 -1.32
C GLU A 290 3.42 23.76 -1.98
N ALA A 291 4.45 24.21 -1.26
CA ALA A 291 5.46 25.13 -1.79
C ALA A 291 6.29 24.49 -2.92
N LEU A 292 6.76 23.27 -2.72
CA LEU A 292 7.55 22.52 -3.71
C LEU A 292 6.76 22.21 -4.98
N LEU A 293 5.50 21.82 -4.83
CA LEU A 293 4.63 21.45 -5.95
C LEU A 293 3.95 22.65 -6.61
N ARG A 294 4.14 23.88 -6.08
CA ARG A 294 3.49 25.11 -6.53
C ARG A 294 1.95 24.96 -6.63
N LEU A 295 1.37 24.24 -5.71
CA LEU A 295 -0.07 24.04 -5.64
C LEU A 295 -0.71 25.30 -5.04
N HIS A 296 -1.54 25.98 -5.84
CA HIS A 296 -2.20 27.22 -5.42
C HIS A 296 -3.58 27.01 -4.78
N THR A 297 -4.01 25.76 -4.66
CA THR A 297 -5.35 25.43 -4.13
C THR A 297 -5.22 24.42 -2.99
N THR A 298 -6.05 24.60 -1.97
CA THR A 298 -6.20 23.63 -0.87
C THR A 298 -6.88 22.37 -1.42
N ILE A 299 -6.09 21.44 -1.94
CA ILE A 299 -6.56 20.34 -2.76
C ILE A 299 -7.26 19.29 -1.91
N TYR A 300 -6.71 19.01 -0.75
CA TYR A 300 -7.21 17.99 0.15
C TYR A 300 -6.81 18.31 1.59
N ARG A 301 -7.76 18.19 2.51
CA ARG A 301 -7.48 18.28 3.92
C ARG A 301 -7.53 16.88 4.51
N SER A 302 -6.37 16.32 4.80
CA SER A 302 -6.32 15.20 5.71
C SER A 302 -6.94 15.64 7.05
N GLN A 303 -7.48 14.68 7.80
CA GLN A 303 -8.01 15.03 9.10
C GLN A 303 -6.82 15.35 10.00
N SER A 304 -6.64 16.62 10.32
CA SER A 304 -5.70 17.09 11.33
C SER A 304 -6.14 16.62 12.69
N ASN A 305 -5.25 16.08 13.50
CA ASN A 305 -5.74 15.34 14.62
C ASN A 305 -4.88 15.23 15.83
N GLY A 306 -3.61 15.48 15.69
CA GLY A 306 -2.70 15.19 16.74
C GLY A 306 -2.58 16.37 17.70
N ARG A 307 -2.27 16.08 18.93
CA ARG A 307 -1.68 17.01 19.87
C ARG A 307 -0.22 16.58 20.03
N GLY A 308 0.69 17.55 20.09
CA GLY A 308 2.10 17.28 20.30
C GLY A 308 2.93 17.14 19.01
N PRO A 309 4.24 17.02 19.15
CA PRO A 309 5.22 17.11 18.06
C PRO A 309 5.17 15.95 17.07
N TYR A 310 4.54 14.84 17.44
CA TYR A 310 4.40 13.65 16.58
C TYR A 310 3.01 13.53 15.97
N ALA A 311 2.20 14.59 16.02
CA ALA A 311 0.87 14.57 15.45
C ALA A 311 0.89 14.55 13.91
N TRP A 312 0.04 13.74 13.31
CA TRP A 312 -0.25 13.87 11.89
C TRP A 312 -1.06 15.13 11.63
N ASP A 313 -0.47 16.10 10.96
CA ASP A 313 -1.16 17.32 10.54
C ASP A 313 -0.96 17.56 9.05
N ARG A 314 -1.80 16.92 8.25
CA ARG A 314 -1.85 17.12 6.80
C ARG A 314 -0.50 16.89 6.10
N HIS A 315 0.31 15.98 6.61
CA HIS A 315 1.57 15.59 6.01
C HIS A 315 1.34 14.90 4.67
N TRP A 316 2.34 14.97 3.82
CA TRP A 316 2.39 14.22 2.58
C TRP A 316 3.34 13.04 2.77
N LEU A 317 2.84 11.84 2.55
CA LEU A 317 3.66 10.63 2.59
C LEU A 317 3.53 9.89 1.27
N VAL A 318 4.63 9.88 0.53
CA VAL A 318 4.72 9.32 -0.81
C VAL A 318 5.85 8.30 -0.86
N VAL A 319 5.61 7.17 -1.51
CA VAL A 319 6.62 6.12 -1.69
C VAL A 319 6.74 5.78 -3.18
N PRO A 320 7.91 5.95 -3.82
CA PRO A 320 8.08 5.62 -5.22
C PRO A 320 8.05 4.11 -5.46
N LEU A 321 7.37 3.69 -6.52
CA LEU A 321 7.42 2.34 -7.06
C LEU A 321 8.60 2.27 -8.03
N LEU A 322 9.70 1.68 -7.60
CA LEU A 322 10.93 1.60 -8.38
C LEU A 322 10.95 0.30 -9.20
N GLY A 323 11.04 0.42 -10.52
CA GLY A 323 11.28 -0.72 -11.39
C GLY A 323 12.67 -1.32 -11.20
N ALA A 324 12.93 -2.48 -11.79
CA ALA A 324 14.22 -3.17 -11.72
C ALA A 324 15.41 -2.32 -12.24
N ASP A 325 15.14 -1.33 -13.08
CA ASP A 325 16.10 -0.34 -13.59
C ASP A 325 16.33 0.85 -12.64
N GLY A 326 15.72 0.84 -11.45
CA GLY A 326 15.78 1.92 -10.47
C GLY A 326 14.96 3.16 -10.82
N ARG A 327 14.22 3.16 -11.94
CA ARG A 327 13.38 4.28 -12.34
C ARG A 327 12.00 4.18 -11.70
N PRO A 328 11.42 5.29 -11.25
CA PRO A 328 10.07 5.28 -10.70
C PRO A 328 9.03 4.99 -11.80
N ARG A 329 8.16 4.01 -11.55
CA ARG A 329 7.01 3.65 -12.41
C ARG A 329 5.73 4.33 -11.96
N GLY A 330 5.74 4.88 -10.76
CA GLY A 330 4.62 5.51 -10.10
C GLY A 330 4.93 5.76 -8.64
N VAL A 331 3.91 6.08 -7.88
CA VAL A 331 4.02 6.32 -6.44
C VAL A 331 2.84 5.69 -5.69
N ILE A 332 3.08 5.32 -4.45
CA ILE A 332 2.02 5.08 -3.46
C ILE A 332 1.89 6.36 -2.64
N TRP A 333 0.69 6.91 -2.57
CA TRP A 333 0.33 7.99 -1.68
C TRP A 333 -0.52 7.43 -0.55
N VAL A 334 -0.13 7.69 0.70
CA VAL A 334 -0.87 7.28 1.89
C VAL A 334 -1.21 8.49 2.74
N ASP A 335 -2.35 8.43 3.45
CA ASP A 335 -2.84 9.52 4.28
C ASP A 335 -3.73 9.01 5.41
N ASP A 336 -4.03 9.90 6.37
CA ASP A 336 -4.90 9.66 7.52
C ASP A 336 -4.55 8.38 8.30
N PRO A 337 -3.41 8.32 9.01
CA PRO A 337 -3.13 7.20 9.89
C PRO A 337 -4.20 7.11 10.99
N TRP A 338 -4.66 5.88 11.33
CA TRP A 338 -5.75 5.65 12.30
C TRP A 338 -5.44 6.18 13.69
N ASP A 339 -4.17 6.11 14.10
CA ASP A 339 -3.68 6.62 15.38
C ASP A 339 -3.43 8.13 15.36
N ARG A 340 -3.54 8.77 14.19
CA ARG A 340 -3.35 10.21 13.98
C ARG A 340 -1.95 10.73 14.33
N LEU A 341 -0.97 9.85 14.28
CA LEU A 341 0.42 10.14 14.57
C LEU A 341 1.29 9.99 13.33
N LEU A 342 2.44 10.65 13.34
CA LEU A 342 3.49 10.41 12.35
C LEU A 342 3.88 8.93 12.37
N PRO A 343 4.07 8.29 11.22
CA PRO A 343 4.40 6.88 11.17
C PRO A 343 5.77 6.60 11.79
N SER A 344 5.83 5.57 12.63
CA SER A 344 7.10 5.10 13.20
C SER A 344 8.06 4.61 12.11
N ARG A 345 9.33 4.48 12.49
CA ARG A 345 10.38 3.92 11.61
C ARG A 345 9.97 2.56 11.03
N GLU A 346 9.45 1.68 11.87
CA GLU A 346 9.02 0.33 11.50
C GLU A 346 7.86 0.37 10.50
N ARG A 347 6.90 1.29 10.71
CA ARG A 347 5.77 1.49 9.79
C ARG A 347 6.24 1.99 8.43
N LEU A 348 7.20 2.92 8.38
CA LEU A 348 7.80 3.40 7.13
C LEU A 348 8.60 2.31 6.41
N GLN A 349 9.40 1.52 7.13
CA GLN A 349 10.13 0.39 6.55
C GLN A 349 9.18 -0.67 5.97
N ALA A 350 8.10 -0.98 6.68
CA ALA A 350 7.06 -1.87 6.17
C ALA A 350 6.37 -1.30 4.92
N LEU A 351 6.05 0.00 4.91
CA LEU A 351 5.47 0.68 3.75
C LEU A 351 6.41 0.64 2.54
N ARG A 352 7.73 0.84 2.74
CA ARG A 352 8.74 0.68 1.69
C ARG A 352 8.75 -0.74 1.13
N LEU A 353 8.71 -1.74 2.00
CA LEU A 353 8.68 -3.15 1.58
C LEU A 353 7.44 -3.47 0.74
N PHE A 354 6.26 -2.95 1.11
CA PHE A 354 5.06 -3.07 0.28
C PHE A 354 5.24 -2.45 -1.11
N ALA A 355 5.87 -1.28 -1.17
CA ALA A 355 6.13 -0.62 -2.44
C ALA A 355 7.11 -1.41 -3.32
N ASP A 356 8.15 -2.00 -2.73
CA ASP A 356 9.10 -2.85 -3.46
C ASP A 356 8.43 -4.12 -4.00
N GLN A 357 7.60 -4.77 -3.18
CA GLN A 357 6.83 -5.94 -3.62
C GLN A 357 5.81 -5.59 -4.70
N ALA A 358 5.13 -4.45 -4.57
CA ALA A 358 4.21 -3.96 -5.58
C ALA A 358 4.92 -3.69 -6.91
N ALA A 359 6.07 -3.04 -6.89
CA ALA A 359 6.87 -2.75 -8.08
C ALA A 359 7.32 -4.05 -8.77
N ALA A 360 7.85 -5.02 -8.00
CA ALA A 360 8.28 -6.31 -8.54
C ALA A 360 7.10 -7.11 -9.15
N ALA A 361 5.93 -7.11 -8.49
CA ALA A 361 4.75 -7.79 -8.99
C ALA A 361 4.17 -7.10 -10.24
N LEU A 362 4.25 -5.76 -10.33
CA LEU A 362 3.86 -5.01 -11.52
C LEU A 362 4.77 -5.31 -12.71
N ASP A 363 6.09 -5.36 -12.49
CA ASP A 363 7.04 -5.73 -13.54
C ASP A 363 6.77 -7.17 -14.01
N ALA A 364 6.58 -8.12 -13.09
CA ALA A 364 6.24 -9.51 -13.43
C ALA A 364 4.92 -9.64 -14.19
N ALA A 365 3.86 -8.90 -13.79
CA ALA A 365 2.59 -8.90 -14.49
C ALA A 365 2.73 -8.33 -15.91
N ARG A 366 3.50 -7.27 -16.08
CA ARG A 366 3.78 -6.67 -17.39
C ARG A 366 4.56 -7.62 -18.30
N ASP A 367 5.56 -8.30 -17.76
CA ASP A 367 6.35 -9.28 -18.51
C ASP A 367 5.50 -10.50 -18.91
N PHE A 368 4.60 -10.92 -18.02
CA PHE A 368 3.64 -12.00 -18.31
C PHE A 368 2.66 -11.58 -19.41
N GLU A 369 2.05 -10.39 -19.33
CA GLU A 369 1.17 -9.84 -20.36
C GLU A 369 1.90 -9.71 -21.70
N ALA A 370 3.13 -9.18 -21.70
CA ALA A 370 3.96 -9.07 -22.90
C ALA A 370 4.33 -10.45 -23.50
N THR A 371 4.59 -11.44 -22.63
CA THR A 371 4.92 -12.80 -23.05
C THR A 371 3.69 -13.49 -23.64
N THR A 372 2.53 -13.36 -23.00
CA THR A 372 1.26 -13.89 -23.48
C THR A 372 0.87 -13.24 -24.81
N HIS A 373 1.00 -11.91 -24.90
CA HIS A 373 0.73 -11.22 -26.17
C HIS A 373 1.64 -11.69 -27.31
N ARG A 374 2.94 -11.90 -27.04
CA ARG A 374 3.87 -12.46 -28.04
C ARG A 374 3.57 -13.93 -28.38
N ALA A 375 3.04 -14.69 -27.43
CA ALA A 375 2.65 -16.08 -27.68
C ALA A 375 1.42 -16.20 -28.60
N ASP A 376 0.54 -15.19 -28.59
CA ASP A 376 -0.75 -15.19 -29.28
C ASP A 376 -0.77 -14.32 -30.55
N HIS A 377 0.18 -13.36 -30.69
CA HIS A 377 0.19 -12.41 -31.80
C HIS A 377 1.48 -12.46 -32.62
N ASP A 378 1.37 -12.09 -33.91
CA ASP A 378 2.52 -11.91 -34.80
C ASP A 378 3.24 -10.58 -34.50
N PRO A 379 4.55 -10.58 -34.22
CA PRO A 379 5.27 -9.37 -33.80
C PRO A 379 5.43 -8.31 -34.89
N LEU A 380 5.27 -8.66 -36.18
CA LEU A 380 5.39 -7.73 -37.28
C LEU A 380 4.08 -6.97 -37.54
N THR A 381 2.97 -7.67 -37.54
CA THR A 381 1.65 -7.16 -37.97
C THR A 381 0.72 -6.85 -36.80
N GLY A 382 0.98 -7.40 -35.60
CA GLY A 382 0.10 -7.30 -34.45
C GLY A 382 -1.15 -8.17 -34.51
N LEU A 383 -1.41 -8.85 -35.64
CA LEU A 383 -2.52 -9.78 -35.78
C LEU A 383 -2.35 -11.03 -34.94
N ALA A 384 -3.42 -11.81 -34.76
CA ALA A 384 -3.31 -13.12 -34.17
C ALA A 384 -2.26 -13.97 -34.92
N ASN A 385 -1.53 -14.80 -34.20
CA ASN A 385 -0.65 -15.77 -34.81
C ASN A 385 -1.38 -17.10 -35.11
N ARG A 386 -0.67 -18.04 -35.72
CA ARG A 386 -1.22 -19.36 -36.05
C ARG A 386 -1.80 -20.12 -34.85
N ALA A 387 -1.20 -20.00 -33.65
CA ALA A 387 -1.65 -20.69 -32.46
C ALA A 387 -3.01 -20.14 -31.99
N MET A 388 -3.11 -18.82 -31.86
CA MET A 388 -4.33 -18.13 -31.48
C MET A 388 -5.46 -18.36 -32.51
N LEU A 389 -5.12 -18.33 -33.81
CA LEU A 389 -6.08 -18.62 -34.88
C LEU A 389 -6.72 -20.02 -34.70
N ALA A 390 -5.88 -21.05 -34.45
CA ALA A 390 -6.37 -22.42 -34.29
C ALA A 390 -7.30 -22.55 -33.07
N GLU A 391 -7.01 -21.85 -32.00
CA GLU A 391 -7.88 -21.81 -30.81
C GLU A 391 -9.21 -21.11 -31.09
N ARG A 392 -9.17 -19.95 -31.74
CA ARG A 392 -10.37 -19.18 -32.14
C ARG A 392 -11.26 -19.99 -33.07
N LEU A 393 -10.67 -20.63 -34.09
CA LEU A 393 -11.44 -21.46 -35.03
C LEU A 393 -12.12 -22.66 -34.33
N ARG A 394 -11.41 -23.31 -33.41
CA ARG A 394 -12.00 -24.42 -32.62
C ARG A 394 -13.18 -23.94 -31.80
N HIS A 395 -13.10 -22.78 -31.17
CA HIS A 395 -14.18 -22.16 -30.40
C HIS A 395 -15.36 -21.73 -31.31
N ALA A 396 -15.08 -21.14 -32.47
CA ALA A 396 -16.11 -20.79 -33.44
C ALA A 396 -16.91 -22.02 -33.93
N LEU A 397 -16.20 -23.10 -34.28
CA LEU A 397 -16.83 -24.38 -34.68
C LEU A 397 -17.69 -25.03 -33.58
N GLN A 398 -17.34 -24.84 -32.31
CA GLN A 398 -18.16 -25.30 -31.18
C GLN A 398 -19.46 -24.48 -31.01
N ARG A 399 -19.43 -23.19 -31.35
CA ARG A 399 -20.62 -22.32 -31.31
C ARG A 399 -21.60 -22.63 -32.43
N VAL A 400 -21.11 -22.82 -33.64
CA VAL A 400 -21.91 -23.18 -34.84
C VAL A 400 -22.75 -24.45 -34.61
N LYS A 401 -22.24 -25.42 -33.84
CA LYS A 401 -23.03 -26.64 -33.48
C LYS A 401 -24.34 -26.36 -32.75
N ARG A 402 -24.56 -25.10 -32.30
CA ARG A 402 -25.71 -24.67 -31.50
C ARG A 402 -26.57 -23.59 -32.18
N ALA A 403 -26.18 -23.12 -33.35
CA ALA A 403 -26.83 -22.01 -34.05
C ALA A 403 -27.12 -22.38 -35.52
N ASP A 404 -28.06 -21.67 -36.15
CA ASP A 404 -28.40 -21.83 -37.60
C ASP A 404 -27.41 -21.04 -38.52
N THR A 405 -26.27 -20.62 -37.99
CA THR A 405 -25.21 -19.89 -38.72
C THR A 405 -24.01 -20.81 -38.98
N SER A 406 -23.11 -20.39 -39.87
CA SER A 406 -21.90 -21.12 -40.19
C SER A 406 -20.67 -20.29 -39.92
N VAL A 407 -19.48 -20.90 -40.01
CA VAL A 407 -18.19 -20.24 -39.96
C VAL A 407 -17.47 -20.44 -41.28
N ALA A 408 -16.87 -19.39 -41.84
CA ALA A 408 -16.02 -19.53 -43.02
C ALA A 408 -14.55 -19.24 -42.67
N VAL A 409 -13.66 -19.99 -43.30
CA VAL A 409 -12.19 -19.75 -43.26
C VAL A 409 -11.75 -19.28 -44.61
N LEU A 410 -11.09 -18.13 -44.65
CA LEU A 410 -10.47 -17.55 -45.82
C LEU A 410 -8.95 -17.67 -45.67
N PHE A 411 -8.28 -18.42 -46.54
CA PHE A 411 -6.82 -18.52 -46.60
C PHE A 411 -6.32 -17.58 -47.72
N ILE A 412 -5.52 -16.59 -47.34
CA ILE A 412 -5.14 -15.46 -48.19
C ILE A 412 -3.62 -15.49 -48.37
N ASP A 413 -3.14 -15.40 -49.58
CA ASP A 413 -1.72 -15.31 -49.89
C ASP A 413 -1.45 -14.18 -50.89
N LEU A 414 -0.43 -13.36 -50.57
CA LEU A 414 -0.06 -12.22 -51.43
C LEU A 414 0.71 -12.67 -52.66
N ASP A 415 0.13 -12.48 -53.82
CA ASP A 415 0.76 -12.85 -55.07
C ASP A 415 2.04 -12.06 -55.33
N ASN A 416 3.09 -12.76 -55.70
CA ASN A 416 4.39 -12.19 -56.05
C ASN A 416 5.07 -11.38 -54.93
N PHE A 417 4.72 -11.58 -53.65
CA PHE A 417 5.34 -10.89 -52.51
C PHE A 417 6.87 -11.03 -52.48
N LYS A 418 7.40 -12.22 -52.83
CA LYS A 418 8.85 -12.44 -52.93
C LYS A 418 9.49 -11.49 -53.95
N HIS A 419 8.88 -11.28 -55.11
CA HIS A 419 9.38 -10.34 -56.12
C HIS A 419 9.36 -8.89 -55.61
N ALA A 420 8.32 -8.48 -54.87
CA ALA A 420 8.28 -7.18 -54.23
C ALA A 420 9.43 -7.01 -53.21
N ASN A 421 9.68 -8.02 -52.37
CA ASN A 421 10.82 -8.04 -51.46
C ASN A 421 12.19 -7.94 -52.18
N ASP A 422 12.36 -8.72 -53.23
CA ASP A 422 13.61 -8.76 -54.00
C ASP A 422 13.87 -7.40 -54.73
N THR A 423 12.81 -6.69 -55.07
CA THR A 423 12.89 -5.41 -55.81
C THR A 423 13.00 -4.19 -54.88
N LEU A 424 12.19 -4.13 -53.80
CA LEU A 424 12.07 -2.98 -52.93
C LEU A 424 12.83 -3.12 -51.58
N GLY A 425 13.33 -4.33 -51.30
CA GLY A 425 14.05 -4.68 -50.10
C GLY A 425 13.11 -5.14 -48.96
N HIS A 426 13.68 -5.88 -47.99
CA HIS A 426 12.93 -6.50 -46.89
C HIS A 426 12.16 -5.49 -46.02
N THR A 427 12.69 -4.28 -45.80
CA THR A 427 12.03 -3.24 -45.04
C THR A 427 10.71 -2.80 -45.69
N ALA A 428 10.70 -2.67 -47.00
CA ALA A 428 9.49 -2.36 -47.77
C ALA A 428 8.50 -3.53 -47.77
N GLY A 429 9.00 -4.78 -47.77
CA GLY A 429 8.16 -5.97 -47.60
C GLY A 429 7.51 -6.05 -46.23
N ASP A 430 8.24 -5.70 -45.18
CA ASP A 430 7.66 -5.60 -43.81
C ASP A 430 6.57 -4.51 -43.71
N GLU A 431 6.79 -3.35 -44.36
CA GLU A 431 5.79 -2.28 -44.43
C GLU A 431 4.55 -2.74 -45.21
N LEU A 432 4.76 -3.42 -46.35
CA LEU A 432 3.71 -4.02 -47.16
C LEU A 432 2.85 -4.99 -46.34
N LEU A 433 3.45 -5.88 -45.56
CA LEU A 433 2.73 -6.81 -44.69
C LEU A 433 1.93 -6.09 -43.58
N ARG A 434 2.48 -5.02 -43.00
CA ARG A 434 1.73 -4.23 -41.99
C ARG A 434 0.51 -3.54 -42.60
N VAL A 435 0.65 -2.94 -43.77
CA VAL A 435 -0.46 -2.28 -44.46
C VAL A 435 -1.52 -3.30 -44.90
N THR A 436 -1.11 -4.45 -45.42
CA THR A 436 -2.01 -5.56 -45.77
C THR A 436 -2.78 -6.04 -44.55
N ALA A 437 -2.09 -6.27 -43.43
CA ALA A 437 -2.70 -6.69 -42.17
C ALA A 437 -3.78 -5.70 -41.71
N ALA A 438 -3.45 -4.41 -41.69
CA ALA A 438 -4.37 -3.36 -41.30
C ALA A 438 -5.61 -3.30 -42.25
N ARG A 439 -5.40 -3.40 -43.57
CA ARG A 439 -6.52 -3.43 -44.53
C ARG A 439 -7.48 -4.59 -44.29
N ILE A 440 -6.96 -5.78 -44.01
CA ILE A 440 -7.79 -6.96 -43.76
C ILE A 440 -8.55 -6.79 -42.44
N ASP A 441 -7.90 -6.32 -41.38
CA ASP A 441 -8.49 -6.14 -40.06
C ASP A 441 -9.59 -5.06 -40.07
N ASP A 442 -9.36 -3.95 -40.75
CA ASP A 442 -10.32 -2.84 -40.88
C ASP A 442 -11.56 -3.19 -41.69
N ASP A 443 -11.44 -4.12 -42.68
CA ASP A 443 -12.57 -4.54 -43.55
C ASP A 443 -13.44 -5.63 -42.90
N LEU A 444 -12.91 -6.38 -41.95
CA LEU A 444 -13.63 -7.44 -41.23
C LEU A 444 -14.54 -6.89 -40.14
N ARG A 445 -15.61 -7.63 -39.81
CA ARG A 445 -16.57 -7.23 -38.78
C ARG A 445 -15.99 -7.45 -37.38
N PRO A 446 -16.43 -6.65 -36.37
CA PRO A 446 -16.19 -6.98 -34.98
C PRO A 446 -16.74 -8.39 -34.67
N GLY A 447 -15.89 -9.31 -34.33
CA GLY A 447 -16.21 -10.72 -34.09
C GLY A 447 -15.52 -11.69 -35.06
N ASP A 448 -15.13 -11.21 -36.24
CA ASP A 448 -14.23 -11.94 -37.13
C ASP A 448 -12.81 -11.93 -36.58
N THR A 449 -11.98 -12.87 -36.98
CA THR A 449 -10.60 -12.95 -36.54
C THR A 449 -9.68 -13.05 -37.74
N VAL A 450 -8.68 -12.16 -37.84
CA VAL A 450 -7.61 -12.30 -38.82
C VAL A 450 -6.30 -12.65 -38.13
N ALA A 451 -5.52 -13.49 -38.78
CA ALA A 451 -4.21 -13.92 -38.30
C ALA A 451 -3.18 -13.91 -39.42
N ARG A 452 -1.93 -13.63 -39.09
CA ARG A 452 -0.81 -13.93 -39.98
C ARG A 452 -0.36 -15.38 -39.73
N PHE A 453 -0.53 -16.23 -40.77
CA PHE A 453 -0.25 -17.66 -40.67
C PHE A 453 1.22 -17.99 -40.84
N GLY A 454 1.92 -17.23 -41.69
CA GLY A 454 3.38 -17.28 -41.93
C GLY A 454 3.79 -16.56 -43.21
N GLY A 455 4.97 -15.98 -43.27
CA GLY A 455 5.46 -15.30 -44.47
C GLY A 455 4.48 -14.20 -44.95
N ASP A 456 3.93 -14.45 -46.16
CA ASP A 456 2.94 -13.62 -46.86
C ASP A 456 1.51 -14.19 -46.78
N GLU A 457 1.29 -15.18 -45.92
CA GLU A 457 0.02 -15.87 -45.73
C GLU A 457 -0.77 -15.29 -44.56
N PHE A 458 -2.05 -14.95 -44.80
CA PHE A 458 -3.03 -14.51 -43.80
C PHE A 458 -4.22 -15.46 -43.80
N VAL A 459 -4.88 -15.60 -42.64
CA VAL A 459 -6.10 -16.38 -42.53
C VAL A 459 -7.16 -15.58 -41.79
N ALA A 460 -8.35 -15.46 -42.38
CA ALA A 460 -9.49 -14.87 -41.71
C ALA A 460 -10.51 -15.94 -41.34
N ILE A 461 -11.11 -15.77 -40.15
CA ILE A 461 -12.27 -16.53 -39.68
C ILE A 461 -13.45 -15.58 -39.68
N CYS A 462 -14.44 -15.82 -40.53
CA CYS A 462 -15.69 -15.08 -40.54
C CYS A 462 -16.75 -15.89 -39.81
N GLU A 463 -17.24 -15.35 -38.70
CA GLU A 463 -18.25 -16.01 -37.88
C GLU A 463 -19.67 -15.56 -38.30
N ASP A 464 -20.65 -16.40 -37.97
CA ASP A 464 -22.07 -16.13 -38.22
C ASP A 464 -22.43 -15.84 -39.69
N VAL A 465 -21.72 -16.50 -40.63
CA VAL A 465 -22.05 -16.41 -42.05
C VAL A 465 -23.25 -17.24 -42.40
N SER A 466 -24.09 -16.72 -43.31
CA SER A 466 -25.29 -17.42 -43.77
C SER A 466 -25.01 -18.56 -44.74
N GLY A 467 -23.82 -18.59 -45.35
CA GLY A 467 -23.43 -19.66 -46.29
C GLY A 467 -22.27 -19.29 -47.21
N ALA A 468 -22.10 -20.08 -48.25
CA ALA A 468 -20.97 -19.99 -49.17
C ALA A 468 -20.97 -18.65 -49.96
N ASP A 469 -22.15 -18.14 -50.36
CA ASP A 469 -22.26 -16.93 -51.14
C ASP A 469 -21.76 -15.72 -50.34
N GLU A 470 -22.19 -15.56 -49.08
CA GLU A 470 -21.71 -14.49 -48.20
C GLU A 470 -20.19 -14.61 -47.92
N ALA A 471 -19.68 -15.80 -47.71
CA ALA A 471 -18.25 -16.04 -47.51
C ALA A 471 -17.44 -15.66 -48.78
N MET A 472 -17.95 -15.95 -49.95
CA MET A 472 -17.33 -15.55 -51.22
C MET A 472 -17.40 -14.04 -51.44
N ASP A 473 -18.50 -13.39 -51.09
CA ASP A 473 -18.63 -11.92 -51.15
C ASP A 473 -17.55 -11.24 -50.27
N VAL A 474 -17.31 -11.74 -49.08
CA VAL A 474 -16.20 -11.26 -48.19
C VAL A 474 -14.84 -11.48 -48.88
N ALA A 475 -14.61 -12.65 -49.45
CA ALA A 475 -13.33 -12.97 -50.12
C ALA A 475 -13.09 -12.05 -51.33
N GLU A 476 -14.09 -11.81 -52.17
CA GLU A 476 -13.98 -10.93 -53.35
C GLU A 476 -13.79 -9.45 -52.97
N ARG A 477 -14.43 -9.00 -51.88
CA ARG A 477 -14.23 -7.66 -51.33
C ARG A 477 -12.80 -7.48 -50.84
N LEU A 478 -12.27 -8.43 -50.03
CA LEU A 478 -10.89 -8.42 -49.60
C LEU A 478 -9.90 -8.50 -50.76
N ARG A 479 -10.13 -9.36 -51.76
CA ARG A 479 -9.28 -9.43 -52.96
C ARG A 479 -9.20 -8.08 -53.67
N THR A 480 -10.32 -7.40 -53.83
CA THR A 480 -10.38 -6.10 -54.50
C THR A 480 -9.64 -5.03 -53.67
N LEU A 481 -9.85 -5.00 -52.35
CA LEU A 481 -9.18 -4.08 -51.43
C LEU A 481 -7.65 -4.28 -51.40
N LEU A 482 -7.19 -5.53 -51.47
CA LEU A 482 -5.76 -5.84 -51.46
C LEU A 482 -5.08 -5.52 -52.78
N ALA A 483 -5.81 -5.49 -53.89
CA ALA A 483 -5.30 -5.06 -55.20
C ALA A 483 -5.08 -3.55 -55.31
N GLU A 484 -5.62 -2.74 -54.40
CA GLU A 484 -5.36 -1.31 -54.38
C GLU A 484 -3.89 -0.96 -54.12
N PRO A 485 -3.35 0.06 -54.79
CA PRO A 485 -1.96 0.48 -54.60
C PRO A 485 -1.61 0.75 -53.13
N ILE A 486 -0.46 0.27 -52.70
CA ILE A 486 0.03 0.45 -51.31
C ILE A 486 1.18 1.47 -51.34
N PRO A 487 0.97 2.66 -50.72
CA PRO A 487 2.05 3.64 -50.59
C PRO A 487 3.03 3.14 -49.52
N LEU A 488 4.32 3.06 -49.89
CA LEU A 488 5.44 2.70 -49.02
C LEU A 488 6.42 3.87 -48.98
N ALA A 489 7.30 3.88 -47.98
CA ALA A 489 8.33 4.91 -47.85
C ALA A 489 9.28 4.95 -49.10
N THR A 490 9.43 3.81 -49.78
CA THR A 490 10.30 3.65 -50.98
C THR A 490 9.56 3.77 -52.31
N GLY A 491 8.26 4.01 -52.35
CA GLY A 491 7.43 4.10 -53.56
C GLY A 491 6.05 3.50 -53.37
N VAL A 492 5.43 3.03 -54.46
CA VAL A 492 4.09 2.41 -54.44
C VAL A 492 4.25 0.94 -54.87
N ALA A 493 3.75 0.04 -54.04
CA ALA A 493 3.68 -1.38 -54.33
C ALA A 493 2.28 -1.73 -54.94
N HIS A 494 2.31 -2.65 -55.90
CA HIS A 494 1.13 -3.27 -56.47
C HIS A 494 1.22 -4.78 -56.26
N VAL A 495 0.33 -5.29 -55.43
CA VAL A 495 0.19 -6.74 -55.13
C VAL A 495 -1.27 -7.14 -55.30
N THR A 496 -1.49 -8.41 -55.64
CA THR A 496 -2.81 -9.03 -55.62
C THR A 496 -2.83 -10.13 -54.59
N ALA A 497 -3.97 -10.74 -54.36
CA ALA A 497 -4.11 -11.85 -53.43
C ALA A 497 -4.88 -13.01 -54.06
N SER A 498 -4.39 -14.22 -53.80
CA SER A 498 -5.11 -15.45 -54.05
C SER A 498 -5.79 -15.92 -52.79
N ILE A 499 -7.12 -16.14 -52.82
CA ILE A 499 -7.94 -16.42 -51.63
C ILE A 499 -8.66 -17.75 -51.80
N GLY A 500 -8.49 -18.66 -50.85
CA GLY A 500 -9.25 -19.89 -50.74
C GLY A 500 -10.29 -19.82 -49.61
N VAL A 501 -11.51 -20.16 -49.90
CA VAL A 501 -12.63 -20.11 -48.96
C VAL A 501 -13.10 -21.52 -48.63
N ALA A 502 -13.29 -21.83 -47.35
CA ALA A 502 -13.83 -23.11 -46.91
C ALA A 502 -14.89 -22.94 -45.81
N LEU A 503 -15.97 -23.67 -45.92
CA LEU A 503 -17.00 -23.78 -44.88
C LEU A 503 -17.08 -25.26 -44.42
N PRO A 504 -17.53 -25.54 -43.17
CA PRO A 504 -17.74 -26.88 -42.70
C PRO A 504 -18.87 -27.54 -43.51
N ASP A 505 -18.57 -28.65 -44.17
CA ASP A 505 -19.53 -29.48 -44.91
C ASP A 505 -20.34 -30.43 -44.00
N ARG A 506 -19.91 -30.53 -42.72
CA ARG A 506 -20.57 -31.33 -41.68
C ARG A 506 -20.21 -30.76 -40.28
N PRO A 507 -21.08 -31.00 -39.28
CA PRO A 507 -20.95 -30.42 -37.94
C PRO A 507 -19.72 -30.86 -37.13
N ASP A 508 -19.08 -31.99 -37.53
CA ASP A 508 -17.93 -32.57 -36.84
C ASP A 508 -16.60 -32.26 -37.53
N ARG A 509 -16.57 -31.38 -38.55
CA ARG A 509 -15.35 -31.00 -39.25
C ARG A 509 -14.35 -30.37 -38.27
N SER A 510 -13.09 -30.85 -38.31
CA SER A 510 -12.03 -30.27 -37.48
C SER A 510 -11.52 -28.94 -38.03
N ALA A 511 -10.96 -28.11 -37.14
CA ALA A 511 -10.33 -26.83 -37.50
C ALA A 511 -9.20 -27.03 -38.53
N GLU A 512 -8.38 -28.05 -38.31
CA GLU A 512 -7.27 -28.38 -39.21
C GLU A 512 -7.75 -28.79 -40.61
N ALA A 513 -8.82 -29.59 -40.68
CA ALA A 513 -9.37 -30.03 -41.97
C ALA A 513 -10.00 -28.85 -42.74
N LEU A 514 -10.55 -27.85 -42.02
CA LEU A 514 -11.12 -26.67 -42.64
C LEU A 514 -10.03 -25.74 -43.16
N LEU A 515 -8.96 -25.52 -42.39
CA LEU A 515 -7.78 -24.76 -42.81
C LEU A 515 -7.11 -25.39 -44.05
N GLN A 516 -6.95 -26.72 -44.08
CA GLN A 516 -6.41 -27.41 -45.21
C GLN A 516 -7.29 -27.33 -46.48
N ALA A 517 -8.61 -27.29 -46.30
CA ALA A 517 -9.55 -27.09 -47.42
C ALA A 517 -9.41 -25.69 -48.03
N ALA A 518 -9.32 -24.66 -47.18
CA ALA A 518 -9.14 -23.30 -47.59
C ALA A 518 -7.75 -23.10 -48.28
N ASP A 519 -6.69 -23.67 -47.73
CA ASP A 519 -5.34 -23.63 -48.31
C ASP A 519 -5.30 -24.23 -49.72
N ARG A 520 -5.93 -25.40 -49.91
CA ARG A 520 -6.02 -26.02 -51.25
C ARG A 520 -6.77 -25.13 -52.24
N ALA A 521 -7.89 -24.55 -51.85
CA ALA A 521 -8.67 -23.68 -52.70
C ALA A 521 -7.85 -22.41 -53.06
N MET A 522 -7.07 -21.89 -52.15
CA MET A 522 -6.11 -20.80 -52.42
C MET A 522 -5.03 -21.21 -53.43
N TYR A 523 -4.49 -22.41 -53.29
CA TYR A 523 -3.49 -22.91 -54.26
C TYR A 523 -4.11 -23.11 -55.67
N GLU A 524 -5.39 -23.56 -55.74
CA GLU A 524 -6.15 -23.63 -57.02
C GLU A 524 -6.35 -22.23 -57.61
N ALA A 525 -6.59 -21.19 -56.81
CA ALA A 525 -6.68 -19.80 -57.25
C ALA A 525 -5.34 -19.36 -57.86
N LYS A 526 -4.21 -19.66 -57.22
CA LYS A 526 -2.88 -19.36 -57.73
C LYS A 526 -2.57 -20.07 -59.08
N ALA A 527 -2.97 -21.37 -59.18
CA ALA A 527 -2.75 -22.14 -60.41
C ALA A 527 -3.62 -21.66 -61.59
N ALA A 528 -4.79 -21.08 -61.28
CA ALA A 528 -5.72 -20.55 -62.31
C ALA A 528 -5.34 -19.16 -62.85
N GLY A 529 -4.23 -18.56 -62.38
CA GLY A 529 -3.78 -17.26 -62.87
C GLY A 529 -3.59 -16.20 -61.81
N ARG A 530 -3.78 -16.53 -60.52
CA ARG A 530 -3.70 -15.61 -59.34
C ARG A 530 -4.84 -14.59 -59.34
N ASP A 531 -4.78 -13.63 -58.40
CA ASP A 531 -5.78 -12.55 -58.26
C ASP A 531 -7.25 -13.07 -58.35
N ALA A 532 -7.55 -14.08 -57.52
CA ALA A 532 -8.83 -14.79 -57.60
C ALA A 532 -9.24 -15.36 -56.23
N ALA A 533 -10.53 -15.45 -55.97
CA ALA A 533 -11.07 -16.19 -54.85
C ALA A 533 -11.67 -17.55 -55.34
N ARG A 534 -11.51 -18.58 -54.56
CA ARG A 534 -12.03 -19.93 -54.85
C ARG A 534 -12.66 -20.57 -53.62
N LEU A 535 -13.84 -21.15 -53.83
CA LEU A 535 -14.54 -21.96 -52.81
C LEU A 535 -14.01 -23.42 -52.87
N ALA A 536 -13.67 -23.96 -51.72
CA ALA A 536 -13.25 -25.34 -51.58
C ALA A 536 -14.37 -26.30 -51.98
N THR A 537 -14.04 -27.27 -52.82
CA THR A 537 -14.98 -28.30 -53.26
C THR A 537 -15.30 -29.29 -52.10
N PRO A 538 -16.58 -29.48 -51.71
CA PRO A 538 -16.94 -30.45 -50.69
C PRO A 538 -16.47 -31.89 -51.09
N GLY A 539 -15.82 -32.59 -50.16
CA GLY A 539 -15.56 -34.03 -50.32
C GLY A 539 -14.25 -34.42 -51.05
N ALA A 540 -13.39 -33.50 -51.48
CA ALA A 540 -12.06 -33.85 -51.98
C ALA A 540 -11.14 -34.25 -50.79
N GLY A 541 -11.25 -35.51 -50.35
CA GLY A 541 -10.32 -36.13 -49.41
C GLY A 541 -8.92 -36.17 -50.06
N TRP A 542 -7.89 -36.02 -49.27
CA TRP A 542 -6.50 -36.31 -49.65
C TRP A 542 -6.40 -37.77 -50.08
N PRO A 543 -5.72 -38.15 -51.20
CA PRO A 543 -5.46 -39.53 -51.56
C PRO A 543 -4.64 -40.26 -50.51
#